data_c65a7c2a80ef9844fdafac1460466ac6
#
_entry.id   c65a7c2a80ef9844fdafac1460466ac6
#
_cell.length_a   1.000
_cell.length_b   1.000
_cell.length_c   1.000
_cell.angle_alpha   90.00
_cell.angle_beta   90.00
_cell.angle_gamma   90.00
#
_symmetry.space_group_name_H-M   'P 1'
#
loop_
_entity.id
_entity.type
_entity.pdbx_description
1 polymer ?
#
loop_
_entity_poly.entity_id
_entity_poly.type
_entity_poly.pdbx_seq_one_letter_code
_entity_poly.pdbx_strand_id
1 'polypeptide(L)'
;MRLGRIQNNYTNEGFDLVKNQGLSFIEICCNNDIEALKLIEARESVRAEILRTGIDVSSVGRWNHNIQSEGKINEENMKIYLDLLDTAIYLGAKSFVSGINYDESISLYKNYSNAIIFFKTLIDRADGRIKIAVQNCHWNNFVLSPREWEVILPELPKLCIKYDPSHAYNRNADYLQEMSDWGERIAHLHVKGTVHAGKRKVDDPPAGMDDINWGSVFAILYSRGYTGDLSIEPHSSAWQGDLGAAGIQFTKSFIEKYML
;
A
#
# COMPACT_ATOMS: atom_id res chain seq x y z
N MET A 1 -6.93 -11.59 9.92
CA MET A 1 -6.91 -10.40 9.01
C MET A 1 -7.86 -9.35 9.55
N ARG A 2 -7.67 -8.04 9.29
CA ARG A 2 -8.61 -6.95 9.62
C ARG A 2 -8.89 -6.16 8.35
N LEU A 3 -10.05 -5.52 8.27
CA LEU A 3 -10.45 -4.69 7.14
C LEU A 3 -10.49 -3.21 7.54
N GLY A 4 -9.90 -2.37 6.72
CA GLY A 4 -9.88 -0.92 6.84
C GLY A 4 -9.90 -0.28 5.46
N ARG A 5 -9.51 0.98 5.38
CA ARG A 5 -9.50 1.69 4.10
C ARG A 5 -8.42 2.77 4.02
N ILE A 6 -8.08 3.17 2.79
CA ILE A 6 -7.36 4.42 2.56
C ILE A 6 -8.24 5.58 3.01
N GLN A 7 -7.68 6.44 3.85
CA GLN A 7 -8.33 7.65 4.35
C GLN A 7 -7.28 8.72 4.64
N ASN A 8 -7.21 9.73 3.78
CA ASN A 8 -6.24 10.83 3.92
C ASN A 8 -6.78 12.02 4.75
N ASN A 9 -8.07 12.02 5.09
CA ASN A 9 -8.59 12.90 6.13
C ASN A 9 -8.36 12.22 7.49
N TYR A 10 -7.29 12.57 8.17
CA TYR A 10 -6.91 12.05 9.49
C TYR A 10 -7.30 13.00 10.65
N THR A 11 -8.34 13.83 10.43
CA THR A 11 -9.03 14.60 11.48
C THR A 11 -10.07 13.73 12.19
N ASN A 12 -10.71 14.27 13.22
CA ASN A 12 -11.82 13.62 13.92
C ASN A 12 -12.91 13.11 12.97
N GLU A 13 -13.30 13.90 11.96
CA GLU A 13 -14.32 13.52 10.99
C GLU A 13 -13.91 12.25 10.18
N GLY A 14 -12.65 12.18 9.75
CA GLY A 14 -12.16 11.03 9.00
C GLY A 14 -12.08 9.76 9.83
N PHE A 15 -11.66 9.86 11.09
CA PHE A 15 -11.65 8.72 12.02
C PHE A 15 -13.07 8.27 12.38
N ASP A 16 -13.98 9.20 12.65
CA ASP A 16 -15.39 8.90 12.94
C ASP A 16 -16.09 8.27 11.74
N LEU A 17 -15.80 8.73 10.51
CA LEU A 17 -16.31 8.11 9.29
C LEU A 17 -15.93 6.63 9.21
N VAL A 18 -14.65 6.31 9.41
CA VAL A 18 -14.15 4.92 9.33
C VAL A 18 -14.75 4.06 10.44
N LYS A 19 -14.86 4.60 11.66
CA LYS A 19 -15.53 3.94 12.79
C LYS A 19 -17.01 3.64 12.49
N ASN A 20 -17.74 4.62 11.94
CA ASN A 20 -19.16 4.47 11.59
C ASN A 20 -19.38 3.49 10.42
N GLN A 21 -18.38 3.29 9.55
CA GLN A 21 -18.38 2.26 8.52
C GLN A 21 -18.10 0.86 9.08
N GLY A 22 -17.77 0.74 10.37
CA GLY A 22 -17.42 -0.53 11.00
C GLY A 22 -16.11 -1.12 10.48
N LEU A 23 -15.16 -0.26 10.09
CA LEU A 23 -13.81 -0.62 9.68
C LEU A 23 -12.82 -0.45 10.85
N SER A 24 -11.71 -1.17 10.81
CA SER A 24 -10.79 -1.28 11.96
C SER A 24 -9.63 -0.30 11.95
N PHE A 25 -9.30 0.28 10.78
CA PHE A 25 -8.12 1.14 10.63
C PHE A 25 -8.24 2.08 9.43
N ILE A 26 -7.38 3.07 9.43
CA ILE A 26 -7.06 3.89 8.25
C ILE A 26 -5.68 3.52 7.70
N GLU A 27 -5.51 3.67 6.39
CA GLU A 27 -4.23 3.76 5.71
C GLU A 27 -4.06 5.19 5.20
N ILE A 28 -2.90 5.79 5.45
CA ILE A 28 -2.60 7.17 5.05
C ILE A 28 -1.59 7.13 3.90
N CYS A 29 -1.94 7.75 2.78
CA CYS A 29 -1.09 7.85 1.60
C CYS A 29 -0.62 9.29 1.39
N CYS A 30 0.69 9.51 1.31
CA CYS A 30 1.30 10.80 1.06
C CYS A 30 1.85 10.84 -0.37
N ASN A 31 1.17 11.54 -1.29
CA ASN A 31 1.51 11.58 -2.72
C ASN A 31 2.46 12.72 -3.10
N ASN A 32 2.82 13.56 -2.13
CA ASN A 32 3.75 14.68 -2.32
C ASN A 32 4.37 15.07 -0.97
N ASP A 33 5.39 15.97 -1.03
CA ASP A 33 6.11 16.41 0.17
C ASP A 33 5.22 17.16 1.15
N ILE A 34 4.27 17.95 0.64
CA ILE A 34 3.35 18.74 1.49
C ILE A 34 2.50 17.80 2.34
N GLU A 35 1.99 16.71 1.76
CA GLU A 35 1.19 15.71 2.49
C GLU A 35 2.04 14.97 3.54
N ALA A 36 3.28 14.60 3.18
CA ALA A 36 4.20 13.96 4.11
C ALA A 36 4.54 14.87 5.30
N LEU A 37 4.92 16.13 5.04
CA LEU A 37 5.24 17.11 6.08
C LEU A 37 4.04 17.42 6.97
N LYS A 38 2.83 17.54 6.40
CA LYS A 38 1.59 17.72 7.17
C LYS A 38 1.33 16.56 8.13
N LEU A 39 1.53 15.31 7.68
CA LEU A 39 1.35 14.15 8.56
C LEU A 39 2.39 14.13 9.69
N ILE A 40 3.66 14.46 9.38
CA ILE A 40 4.72 14.55 10.37
C ILE A 40 4.36 15.59 11.45
N GLU A 41 3.88 16.77 11.05
CA GLU A 41 3.44 17.83 11.96
C GLU A 41 2.21 17.42 12.78
N ALA A 42 1.25 16.73 12.15
CA ALA A 42 -0.01 16.34 12.76
C ALA A 42 0.07 15.07 13.63
N ARG A 43 1.22 14.43 13.77
CA ARG A 43 1.35 13.10 14.40
C ARG A 43 0.73 13.00 15.81
N GLU A 44 0.84 14.07 16.62
CA GLU A 44 0.27 14.09 17.97
C GLU A 44 -1.27 14.12 17.93
N SER A 45 -1.86 14.92 17.04
CA SER A 45 -3.32 14.97 16.88
C SER A 45 -3.85 13.65 16.31
N VAL A 46 -3.15 13.04 15.35
CA VAL A 46 -3.50 11.71 14.81
C VAL A 46 -3.44 10.66 15.92
N ARG A 47 -2.40 10.71 16.76
CA ARG A 47 -2.29 9.79 17.91
C ARG A 47 -3.44 9.95 18.88
N ALA A 48 -3.86 11.19 19.14
CA ALA A 48 -5.03 11.45 19.98
C ALA A 48 -6.32 10.86 19.40
N GLU A 49 -6.51 10.94 18.07
CA GLU A 49 -7.67 10.35 17.39
C GLU A 49 -7.66 8.82 17.43
N ILE A 50 -6.50 8.17 17.28
CA ILE A 50 -6.36 6.72 17.48
C ILE A 50 -6.85 6.33 18.88
N LEU A 51 -6.40 7.04 19.91
CA LEU A 51 -6.80 6.77 21.30
C LEU A 51 -8.28 7.05 21.56
N ARG A 52 -8.83 8.10 20.96
CA ARG A 52 -10.25 8.49 21.11
C ARG A 52 -11.20 7.48 20.47
N THR A 53 -10.85 7.00 19.26
CA THR A 53 -11.77 6.20 18.43
C THR A 53 -11.55 4.70 18.55
N GLY A 54 -10.32 4.28 18.87
CA GLY A 54 -9.87 2.90 18.75
C GLY A 54 -9.60 2.46 17.31
N ILE A 55 -9.61 3.39 16.34
CA ILE A 55 -9.28 3.13 14.95
C ILE A 55 -7.77 3.30 14.78
N ASP A 56 -7.07 2.24 14.33
CA ASP A 56 -5.62 2.27 14.14
C ASP A 56 -5.22 3.00 12.85
N VAL A 57 -3.94 3.42 12.77
CA VAL A 57 -3.24 3.64 11.49
C VAL A 57 -2.51 2.35 11.16
N SER A 58 -2.96 1.62 10.14
CA SER A 58 -2.35 0.33 9.77
C SER A 58 -1.13 0.49 8.87
N SER A 59 -1.18 1.42 7.95
CA SER A 59 -0.14 1.65 6.95
C SER A 59 0.04 3.14 6.69
N VAL A 60 1.29 3.55 6.49
CA VAL A 60 1.63 4.87 5.94
C VAL A 60 2.41 4.63 4.66
N GLY A 61 1.97 5.26 3.57
CA GLY A 61 2.60 5.15 2.27
C GLY A 61 3.13 6.50 1.77
N ARG A 62 4.27 6.47 1.08
CA ARG A 62 4.78 7.60 0.30
C ARG A 62 4.98 7.18 -1.14
N TRP A 63 4.23 7.80 -2.05
CA TRP A 63 4.07 7.40 -3.43
C TRP A 63 4.48 8.54 -4.36
N ASN A 64 4.74 8.20 -5.62
CA ASN A 64 4.94 9.15 -6.71
C ASN A 64 6.07 10.16 -6.47
N HIS A 65 7.19 9.71 -5.91
CA HIS A 65 8.38 10.53 -5.65
C HIS A 65 9.59 10.09 -6.46
N ASN A 66 10.40 11.06 -6.89
CA ASN A 66 11.73 10.80 -7.44
C ASN A 66 12.72 10.70 -6.28
N ILE A 67 13.01 9.47 -5.86
CA ILE A 67 14.02 9.22 -4.82
C ILE A 67 15.43 9.20 -5.38
N GLN A 68 15.59 8.93 -6.68
CA GLN A 68 16.87 8.97 -7.36
C GLN A 68 16.81 9.83 -8.63
N SER A 69 17.94 10.46 -8.96
CA SER A 69 18.17 11.22 -10.18
C SER A 69 19.67 11.23 -10.48
N GLU A 70 20.06 11.14 -11.76
CA GLU A 70 21.46 11.14 -12.21
C GLU A 70 22.34 10.12 -11.47
N GLY A 71 21.74 8.97 -11.17
CA GLY A 71 22.38 7.86 -10.46
C GLY A 71 22.64 8.06 -8.97
N LYS A 72 22.08 9.10 -8.37
CA LYS A 72 22.24 9.40 -6.94
C LYS A 72 20.89 9.38 -6.24
N ILE A 73 20.88 8.90 -4.99
CA ILE A 73 19.73 9.03 -4.10
C ILE A 73 19.68 10.50 -3.63
N ASN A 74 18.50 11.09 -3.70
CA ASN A 74 18.24 12.45 -3.24
C ASN A 74 18.19 12.46 -1.69
N GLU A 75 19.17 13.11 -1.07
CA GLU A 75 19.32 13.15 0.39
C GLU A 75 18.19 13.92 1.08
N GLU A 76 17.68 14.98 0.48
CA GLU A 76 16.56 15.76 1.03
C GLU A 76 15.28 14.94 1.03
N ASN A 77 14.96 14.27 -0.07
CA ASN A 77 13.85 13.34 -0.15
C ASN A 77 14.03 12.18 0.84
N MET A 78 15.24 11.63 0.96
CA MET A 78 15.52 10.57 1.92
C MET A 78 15.24 11.03 3.36
N LYS A 79 15.60 12.26 3.71
CA LYS A 79 15.29 12.81 5.04
C LYS A 79 13.78 12.82 5.31
N ILE A 80 12.97 13.30 4.36
CA ILE A 80 11.50 13.29 4.52
C ILE A 80 10.97 11.85 4.65
N TYR A 81 11.54 10.88 3.92
CA TYR A 81 11.18 9.46 4.06
C TYR A 81 11.46 8.93 5.47
N LEU A 82 12.61 9.26 6.05
CA LEU A 82 12.98 8.81 7.39
C LEU A 82 12.12 9.46 8.47
N ASP A 83 11.84 10.76 8.35
CA ASP A 83 10.99 11.49 9.29
C ASP A 83 9.52 10.95 9.22
N LEU A 84 9.03 10.62 8.02
CA LEU A 84 7.71 10.02 7.84
C LEU A 84 7.66 8.57 8.36
N LEU A 85 8.73 7.80 8.17
CA LEU A 85 8.86 6.45 8.74
C LEU A 85 8.82 6.49 10.27
N ASP A 86 9.56 7.41 10.89
CA ASP A 86 9.52 7.60 12.35
C ASP A 86 8.11 8.00 12.82
N THR A 87 7.41 8.82 12.05
CA THR A 87 6.01 9.18 12.30
C THR A 87 5.10 7.94 12.20
N ALA A 88 5.26 7.09 11.19
CA ALA A 88 4.50 5.84 11.06
C ALA A 88 4.73 4.92 12.27
N ILE A 89 5.98 4.79 12.71
CA ILE A 89 6.34 4.01 13.91
C ILE A 89 5.67 4.62 15.17
N TYR A 90 5.73 5.94 15.33
CA TYR A 90 5.09 6.65 16.46
C TYR A 90 3.58 6.42 16.51
N LEU A 91 2.91 6.41 15.36
CA LEU A 91 1.48 6.15 15.24
C LEU A 91 1.11 4.68 15.47
N GLY A 92 2.10 3.78 15.52
CA GLY A 92 1.88 2.34 15.69
C GLY A 92 1.48 1.62 14.40
N ALA A 93 1.82 2.19 13.24
CA ALA A 93 1.55 1.54 11.96
C ALA A 93 2.29 0.20 11.84
N LYS A 94 1.67 -0.75 11.14
CA LYS A 94 2.24 -2.09 10.93
C LYS A 94 3.15 -2.15 9.71
N SER A 95 2.91 -1.27 8.71
CA SER A 95 3.70 -1.20 7.50
C SER A 95 3.97 0.23 7.06
N PHE A 96 5.16 0.42 6.46
CA PHE A 96 5.52 1.62 5.73
C PHE A 96 5.74 1.24 4.28
N VAL A 97 5.01 1.88 3.37
CA VAL A 97 4.95 1.48 1.96
C VAL A 97 5.60 2.53 1.08
N SER A 98 6.42 2.11 0.13
CA SER A 98 7.04 2.99 -0.85
C SER A 98 7.32 2.29 -2.17
N GLY A 99 7.76 3.06 -3.14
CA GLY A 99 8.39 2.64 -4.39
C GLY A 99 9.67 3.42 -4.61
N ILE A 100 10.36 3.11 -5.69
CA ILE A 100 11.51 3.88 -6.18
C ILE A 100 11.38 4.05 -7.69
N ASN A 101 11.55 5.29 -8.17
CA ASN A 101 11.50 5.61 -9.60
C ASN A 101 12.65 4.95 -10.36
N TYR A 102 12.41 4.63 -11.64
CA TYR A 102 13.48 4.27 -12.58
C TYR A 102 14.19 5.53 -13.07
N ASP A 103 15.52 5.49 -13.12
CA ASP A 103 16.35 6.57 -13.67
C ASP A 103 16.93 6.09 -15.01
N GLU A 104 16.44 6.69 -16.09
CA GLU A 104 16.86 6.34 -17.46
C GLU A 104 18.31 6.76 -17.79
N SER A 105 18.90 7.64 -17.00
CA SER A 105 20.28 8.15 -17.22
C SER A 105 21.36 7.15 -16.82
N ILE A 106 20.98 6.08 -16.09
CA ILE A 106 21.92 5.08 -15.58
C ILE A 106 21.55 3.66 -16.02
N SER A 107 22.51 2.73 -15.86
CA SER A 107 22.26 1.32 -16.19
C SER A 107 21.20 0.69 -15.32
N LEU A 108 20.57 -0.39 -15.82
CA LEU A 108 19.63 -1.22 -15.04
C LEU A 108 20.27 -1.73 -13.74
N TYR A 109 21.52 -2.20 -13.82
CA TYR A 109 22.29 -2.63 -12.65
C TYR A 109 22.38 -1.54 -11.57
N LYS A 110 22.65 -0.29 -11.99
CA LYS A 110 22.75 0.83 -11.05
C LYS A 110 21.37 1.18 -10.45
N ASN A 111 20.29 1.07 -11.22
CA ASN A 111 18.92 1.21 -10.70
C ASN A 111 18.63 0.18 -9.59
N TYR A 112 18.96 -1.10 -9.83
CA TYR A 112 18.79 -2.13 -8.80
C TYR A 112 19.65 -1.87 -7.56
N SER A 113 20.92 -1.48 -7.74
CA SER A 113 21.81 -1.14 -6.64
C SER A 113 21.24 0.00 -5.78
N ASN A 114 20.74 1.06 -6.43
CA ASN A 114 20.12 2.19 -5.72
C ASN A 114 18.83 1.77 -5.00
N ALA A 115 18.01 0.90 -5.59
CA ALA A 115 16.82 0.37 -4.93
C ALA A 115 17.18 -0.44 -3.67
N ILE A 116 18.20 -1.28 -3.75
CA ILE A 116 18.71 -2.03 -2.59
C ILE A 116 19.19 -1.07 -1.50
N ILE A 117 19.97 -0.06 -1.83
CA ILE A 117 20.45 0.96 -0.87
C ILE A 117 19.27 1.69 -0.23
N PHE A 118 18.30 2.14 -1.03
CA PHE A 118 17.12 2.85 -0.55
C PHE A 118 16.32 2.02 0.46
N PHE A 119 15.87 0.83 0.06
CA PHE A 119 15.08 0.00 0.94
C PHE A 119 15.86 -0.50 2.16
N LYS A 120 17.16 -0.79 2.00
CA LYS A 120 18.02 -1.13 3.13
C LYS A 120 18.08 -0.01 4.17
N THR A 121 18.19 1.24 3.72
CA THR A 121 18.19 2.41 4.62
C THR A 121 16.89 2.50 5.43
N LEU A 122 15.73 2.27 4.79
CA LEU A 122 14.45 2.24 5.48
C LEU A 122 14.34 1.07 6.45
N ILE A 123 14.80 -0.13 6.06
CA ILE A 123 14.80 -1.34 6.90
C ILE A 123 15.68 -1.15 8.13
N ASP A 124 16.89 -0.61 7.95
CA ASP A 124 17.82 -0.34 9.05
C ASP A 124 17.23 0.69 10.02
N ARG A 125 16.59 1.77 9.51
CA ARG A 125 15.91 2.77 10.35
C ARG A 125 14.71 2.20 11.08
N ALA A 126 13.95 1.32 10.43
CA ALA A 126 12.78 0.66 11.01
C ALA A 126 13.16 -0.24 12.20
N ASP A 127 14.33 -0.86 12.15
CA ASP A 127 14.88 -1.75 13.21
C ASP A 127 13.86 -2.78 13.73
N GLY A 128 13.08 -3.37 12.81
CA GLY A 128 12.06 -4.36 13.13
C GLY A 128 10.78 -3.83 13.78
N ARG A 129 10.67 -2.53 14.05
CA ARG A 129 9.49 -1.90 14.68
C ARG A 129 8.28 -1.81 13.75
N ILE A 130 8.51 -1.81 12.44
CA ILE A 130 7.50 -1.72 11.39
C ILE A 130 7.99 -2.50 10.16
N LYS A 131 7.09 -3.09 9.38
CA LYS A 131 7.46 -3.75 8.12
C LYS A 131 7.65 -2.71 7.03
N ILE A 132 8.77 -2.79 6.30
CA ILE A 132 8.99 -2.00 5.08
C ILE A 132 8.50 -2.80 3.90
N ALA A 133 7.64 -2.20 3.07
CA ALA A 133 7.06 -2.88 1.91
C ALA A 133 7.21 -2.05 0.63
N VAL A 134 7.57 -2.71 -0.46
CA VAL A 134 7.50 -2.14 -1.79
C VAL A 134 6.10 -2.38 -2.38
N GLN A 135 5.55 -1.37 -3.06
CA GLN A 135 4.27 -1.50 -3.74
C GLN A 135 4.40 -2.16 -5.12
N ASN A 136 3.37 -2.88 -5.56
CA ASN A 136 3.30 -3.39 -6.93
C ASN A 136 2.59 -2.45 -7.93
N CYS A 137 2.41 -1.19 -7.56
CA CYS A 137 1.92 -0.14 -8.45
C CYS A 137 3.06 0.48 -9.26
N HIS A 138 2.78 0.87 -10.49
CA HIS A 138 3.75 1.48 -11.41
C HIS A 138 3.98 2.99 -11.17
N TRP A 139 3.22 3.63 -10.29
CA TRP A 139 3.35 5.05 -10.00
C TRP A 139 4.74 5.36 -9.45
N ASN A 140 5.57 5.90 -10.34
CA ASN A 140 6.94 6.27 -10.08
C ASN A 140 7.73 5.20 -9.29
N ASN A 141 7.48 3.94 -9.66
CA ASN A 141 8.08 2.76 -9.07
C ASN A 141 8.39 1.73 -10.15
N PHE A 142 9.63 1.25 -10.19
CA PHE A 142 10.01 0.19 -11.12
C PHE A 142 10.08 -1.20 -10.47
N VAL A 143 10.11 -1.27 -9.13
CA VAL A 143 10.17 -2.53 -8.38
C VAL A 143 8.75 -3.07 -8.17
N LEU A 144 8.07 -3.52 -9.22
CA LEU A 144 6.62 -3.73 -9.20
C LEU A 144 6.15 -5.14 -9.56
N SER A 145 7.08 -6.02 -9.96
CA SER A 145 6.72 -7.35 -10.46
C SER A 145 7.76 -8.41 -10.07
N PRO A 146 7.48 -9.72 -10.27
CA PRO A 146 8.43 -10.80 -10.00
C PRO A 146 9.81 -10.58 -10.60
N ARG A 147 9.88 -9.99 -11.79
CA ARG A 147 11.16 -9.69 -12.45
C ARG A 147 12.12 -8.87 -11.58
N GLU A 148 11.61 -7.86 -10.90
CA GLU A 148 12.40 -7.00 -10.02
C GLU A 148 12.55 -7.64 -8.63
N TRP A 149 11.50 -8.32 -8.16
CA TRP A 149 11.50 -8.96 -6.83
C TRP A 149 12.52 -10.09 -6.75
N GLU A 150 12.70 -10.88 -7.81
CA GLU A 150 13.71 -11.95 -7.89
C GLU A 150 15.14 -11.43 -7.70
N VAL A 151 15.39 -10.17 -8.06
CA VAL A 151 16.71 -9.54 -7.91
C VAL A 151 16.88 -8.87 -6.56
N ILE A 152 15.85 -8.15 -6.08
CA ILE A 152 15.97 -7.25 -4.92
C ILE A 152 15.65 -7.95 -3.60
N LEU A 153 14.60 -8.79 -3.56
CA LEU A 153 14.15 -9.38 -2.30
C LEU A 153 15.13 -10.39 -1.69
N PRO A 154 15.91 -11.17 -2.45
CA PRO A 154 16.97 -12.01 -1.89
C PRO A 154 18.06 -11.20 -1.17
N GLU A 155 18.42 -10.01 -1.68
CA GLU A 155 19.39 -9.11 -1.06
C GLU A 155 18.81 -8.41 0.20
N LEU A 156 17.48 -8.34 0.31
CA LEU A 156 16.75 -7.69 1.39
C LEU A 156 15.72 -8.64 2.02
N PRO A 157 16.15 -9.60 2.85
CA PRO A 157 15.24 -10.61 3.42
C PRO A 157 14.08 -10.03 4.25
N LYS A 158 14.22 -8.80 4.76
CA LYS A 158 13.18 -8.10 5.55
C LYS A 158 12.27 -7.20 4.70
N LEU A 159 12.55 -7.02 3.40
CA LEU A 159 11.68 -6.25 2.52
C LEU A 159 10.43 -7.07 2.22
N CYS A 160 9.27 -6.48 2.47
CA CYS A 160 7.97 -7.04 2.18
C CYS A 160 7.38 -6.44 0.90
N ILE A 161 6.19 -6.92 0.53
CA ILE A 161 5.40 -6.41 -0.59
C ILE A 161 4.08 -5.87 -0.05
N LYS A 162 3.70 -4.67 -0.47
CA LYS A 162 2.30 -4.23 -0.46
C LYS A 162 1.70 -4.65 -1.79
N TYR A 163 0.71 -5.51 -1.74
CA TYR A 163 0.15 -6.10 -2.94
C TYR A 163 -1.26 -5.60 -3.24
N ASP A 164 -1.53 -5.34 -4.50
CA ASP A 164 -2.83 -5.01 -5.06
C ASP A 164 -3.06 -5.86 -6.31
N PRO A 165 -3.98 -6.83 -6.28
CA PRO A 165 -4.24 -7.71 -7.42
C PRO A 165 -4.63 -6.95 -8.69
N SER A 166 -5.31 -5.80 -8.57
CA SER A 166 -5.75 -5.00 -9.71
C SER A 166 -4.58 -4.47 -10.55
N HIS A 167 -3.44 -4.14 -9.91
CA HIS A 167 -2.26 -3.68 -10.65
C HIS A 167 -1.63 -4.79 -11.49
N ALA A 168 -1.56 -6.02 -10.98
CA ALA A 168 -1.09 -7.16 -11.75
C ALA A 168 -2.07 -7.50 -12.88
N TYR A 169 -3.37 -7.53 -12.59
CA TYR A 169 -4.42 -7.74 -13.60
C TYR A 169 -4.34 -6.71 -14.73
N ASN A 170 -4.19 -5.42 -14.40
CA ASN A 170 -4.06 -4.33 -15.37
C ASN A 170 -2.78 -4.41 -16.23
N ARG A 171 -1.73 -5.10 -15.75
CA ARG A 171 -0.52 -5.42 -16.52
C ARG A 171 -0.67 -6.67 -17.39
N ASN A 172 -1.83 -7.33 -17.40
CA ASN A 172 -2.07 -8.66 -17.97
C ASN A 172 -1.16 -9.73 -17.37
N ALA A 173 -0.77 -9.60 -16.11
CA ALA A 173 -0.05 -10.62 -15.35
C ALA A 173 -1.02 -11.52 -14.60
N ASP A 174 -0.58 -12.72 -14.27
CA ASP A 174 -1.33 -13.66 -13.45
C ASP A 174 -1.14 -13.29 -11.96
N TYR A 175 -2.07 -12.50 -11.42
CA TYR A 175 -2.01 -12.06 -10.03
C TYR A 175 -2.12 -13.22 -9.02
N LEU A 176 -2.79 -14.32 -9.39
CA LEU A 176 -2.87 -15.49 -8.52
C LEU A 176 -1.55 -16.24 -8.46
N GLN A 177 -0.84 -16.34 -9.60
CA GLN A 177 0.50 -16.89 -9.62
C GLN A 177 1.49 -16.01 -8.82
N GLU A 178 1.48 -14.68 -9.04
CA GLU A 178 2.31 -13.76 -8.26
C GLU A 178 2.06 -13.92 -6.74
N MET A 179 0.79 -13.99 -6.32
CA MET A 179 0.43 -14.19 -4.92
C MET A 179 0.82 -15.57 -4.41
N SER A 180 0.73 -16.60 -5.25
CA SER A 180 1.16 -17.94 -4.88
C SER A 180 2.67 -17.99 -4.64
N ASP A 181 3.47 -17.36 -5.47
CA ASP A 181 4.93 -17.43 -5.40
C ASP A 181 5.50 -16.50 -4.30
N TRP A 182 4.88 -15.34 -4.10
CA TRP A 182 5.39 -14.28 -3.22
C TRP A 182 4.52 -13.99 -1.99
N GLY A 183 3.48 -14.77 -1.76
CA GLY A 183 2.48 -14.52 -0.71
C GLY A 183 3.05 -14.39 0.70
N GLU A 184 4.12 -15.14 1.02
CA GLU A 184 4.81 -15.05 2.32
C GLU A 184 5.50 -13.69 2.54
N ARG A 185 5.75 -12.95 1.46
CA ARG A 185 6.34 -11.61 1.50
C ARG A 185 5.30 -10.50 1.56
N ILE A 186 4.01 -10.80 1.36
CA ILE A 186 2.96 -9.79 1.41
C ILE A 186 2.75 -9.36 2.86
N ALA A 187 2.93 -8.06 3.13
CA ALA A 187 2.73 -7.46 4.44
C ALA A 187 1.42 -6.67 4.55
N HIS A 188 0.92 -6.16 3.43
CA HIS A 188 -0.28 -5.35 3.32
C HIS A 188 -0.95 -5.59 1.97
N LEU A 189 -2.28 -5.66 1.95
CA LEU A 189 -3.03 -5.95 0.73
C LEU A 189 -4.10 -4.90 0.48
N HIS A 190 -4.19 -4.41 -0.76
CA HIS A 190 -5.28 -3.57 -1.19
C HIS A 190 -6.45 -4.37 -1.74
N VAL A 191 -7.63 -3.95 -1.34
CA VAL A 191 -8.91 -4.42 -1.87
C VAL A 191 -9.44 -3.33 -2.79
N LYS A 192 -9.10 -3.45 -4.07
CA LYS A 192 -9.51 -2.55 -5.14
C LYS A 192 -10.01 -3.37 -6.32
N GLY A 193 -11.23 -3.10 -6.73
CA GLY A 193 -11.78 -3.71 -7.94
C GLY A 193 -11.14 -3.15 -9.21
N THR A 194 -11.24 -3.90 -10.28
CA THR A 194 -10.95 -3.43 -11.65
C THR A 194 -11.81 -4.23 -12.62
N VAL A 195 -12.33 -3.56 -13.65
CA VAL A 195 -13.15 -4.21 -14.67
C VAL A 195 -12.67 -3.81 -16.06
N HIS A 196 -12.58 -4.80 -16.93
CA HIS A 196 -12.16 -4.64 -18.31
C HIS A 196 -13.26 -5.02 -19.30
N ALA A 197 -13.36 -4.28 -20.41
CA ALA A 197 -14.10 -4.67 -21.59
C ALA A 197 -13.09 -5.08 -22.68
N GLY A 198 -12.85 -6.38 -22.80
CA GLY A 198 -11.75 -6.92 -23.59
C GLY A 198 -10.40 -6.52 -23.00
N LYS A 199 -9.57 -5.81 -23.77
CA LYS A 199 -8.24 -5.34 -23.30
C LYS A 199 -8.26 -3.94 -22.65
N ARG A 200 -9.41 -3.28 -22.64
CA ARG A 200 -9.51 -1.91 -22.15
C ARG A 200 -10.06 -1.90 -20.72
N LYS A 201 -9.30 -1.31 -19.80
CA LYS A 201 -9.81 -0.97 -18.49
C LYS A 201 -10.99 -0.02 -18.61
N VAL A 202 -12.07 -0.31 -17.91
CA VAL A 202 -13.31 0.48 -17.90
C VAL A 202 -13.40 1.31 -16.64
N ASP A 203 -13.21 0.68 -15.47
CA ASP A 203 -13.36 1.32 -14.16
C ASP A 203 -12.61 0.53 -13.08
N ASP A 204 -12.50 1.13 -11.89
CA ASP A 204 -12.10 0.50 -10.64
C ASP A 204 -13.29 0.48 -9.65
N PRO A 205 -14.32 -0.38 -9.90
CA PRO A 205 -15.52 -0.43 -9.08
C PRO A 205 -15.24 -1.03 -7.70
N PRO A 206 -16.22 -1.02 -6.78
CA PRO A 206 -16.16 -1.78 -5.54
C PRO A 206 -15.79 -3.25 -5.76
N ALA A 207 -14.92 -3.81 -4.91
CA ALA A 207 -14.58 -5.22 -4.99
C ALA A 207 -15.83 -6.10 -4.84
N GLY A 208 -15.98 -7.08 -5.73
CA GLY A 208 -17.17 -7.89 -5.90
C GLY A 208 -18.08 -7.45 -7.05
N MET A 209 -17.80 -6.29 -7.67
CA MET A 209 -18.37 -5.84 -8.94
C MET A 209 -17.29 -5.74 -10.03
N ASP A 210 -16.29 -6.59 -9.96
CA ASP A 210 -15.03 -6.50 -10.69
C ASP A 210 -14.58 -7.86 -11.24
N ASP A 211 -13.48 -7.87 -11.97
CA ASP A 211 -12.92 -9.06 -12.60
C ASP A 211 -11.97 -9.86 -11.69
N ILE A 212 -11.68 -9.39 -10.46
CA ILE A 212 -10.77 -10.09 -9.54
C ILE A 212 -11.50 -11.25 -8.86
N ASN A 213 -10.90 -12.44 -8.93
CA ASN A 213 -11.40 -13.62 -8.22
C ASN A 213 -11.01 -13.56 -6.73
N TRP A 214 -11.77 -12.83 -5.94
CA TRP A 214 -11.51 -12.63 -4.51
C TRP A 214 -11.52 -13.95 -3.72
N GLY A 215 -12.34 -14.92 -4.12
CA GLY A 215 -12.34 -16.24 -3.50
C GLY A 215 -10.98 -16.93 -3.63
N SER A 216 -10.37 -16.92 -4.84
CA SER A 216 -9.03 -17.47 -5.06
C SER A 216 -7.94 -16.63 -4.36
N VAL A 217 -8.07 -15.30 -4.35
CA VAL A 217 -7.16 -14.41 -3.60
C VAL A 217 -7.12 -14.82 -2.13
N PHE A 218 -8.27 -14.95 -1.47
CA PHE A 218 -8.32 -15.33 -0.05
C PHE A 218 -7.83 -16.76 0.21
N ALA A 219 -8.14 -17.71 -0.67
CA ALA A 219 -7.62 -19.07 -0.56
C ALA A 219 -6.08 -19.09 -0.57
N ILE A 220 -5.44 -18.29 -1.42
CA ILE A 220 -3.98 -18.15 -1.45
C ILE A 220 -3.47 -17.43 -0.20
N LEU A 221 -4.10 -16.35 0.25
CA LEU A 221 -3.71 -15.64 1.48
C LEU A 221 -3.69 -16.59 2.68
N TYR A 222 -4.73 -17.41 2.85
CA TYR A 222 -4.78 -18.41 3.91
C TYR A 222 -3.69 -19.47 3.75
N SER A 223 -3.48 -19.99 2.53
CA SER A 223 -2.47 -21.01 2.26
C SER A 223 -1.04 -20.52 2.51
N ARG A 224 -0.81 -19.21 2.40
CA ARG A 224 0.48 -18.55 2.67
C ARG A 224 0.59 -17.98 4.09
N GLY A 225 -0.40 -18.24 4.95
CA GLY A 225 -0.40 -17.79 6.35
C GLY A 225 -0.49 -16.29 6.51
N TYR A 226 -1.13 -15.57 5.57
CA TYR A 226 -1.26 -14.12 5.65
C TYR A 226 -2.14 -13.71 6.83
N THR A 227 -1.59 -12.87 7.68
CA THR A 227 -2.28 -12.32 8.85
C THR A 227 -2.33 -10.78 8.86
N GLY A 228 -1.92 -10.18 7.74
CA GLY A 228 -1.85 -8.74 7.57
C GLY A 228 -3.23 -8.07 7.47
N ASP A 229 -3.21 -6.77 7.26
CA ASP A 229 -4.40 -5.94 7.11
C ASP A 229 -4.80 -5.79 5.64
N LEU A 230 -6.11 -5.63 5.39
CA LEU A 230 -6.73 -5.50 4.08
C LEU A 230 -7.29 -4.09 3.96
N SER A 231 -6.80 -3.28 3.03
CA SER A 231 -7.19 -1.88 2.87
C SER A 231 -8.07 -1.67 1.64
N ILE A 232 -9.30 -1.23 1.83
CA ILE A 232 -10.18 -0.84 0.71
C ILE A 232 -9.62 0.44 0.10
N GLU A 233 -9.33 0.40 -1.20
CA GLU A 233 -8.91 1.55 -1.98
C GLU A 233 -10.04 2.00 -2.92
N PRO A 234 -10.84 3.03 -2.57
CA PRO A 234 -11.80 3.62 -3.50
C PRO A 234 -11.05 4.44 -4.54
N HIS A 235 -11.03 4.00 -5.78
CA HIS A 235 -10.21 4.62 -6.83
C HIS A 235 -11.01 5.10 -8.05
N SER A 236 -12.28 4.72 -8.17
CA SER A 236 -13.11 5.12 -9.30
C SER A 236 -13.61 6.57 -9.19
N SER A 237 -13.57 7.30 -10.30
CA SER A 237 -14.19 8.62 -10.42
C SER A 237 -15.73 8.55 -10.50
N ALA A 238 -16.30 7.40 -10.83
CA ALA A 238 -17.75 7.18 -10.86
C ALA A 238 -18.33 6.90 -9.46
N TRP A 239 -17.55 6.29 -8.59
CA TRP A 239 -17.98 5.90 -7.24
C TRP A 239 -17.60 6.98 -6.21
N GLN A 240 -18.31 8.12 -6.26
CA GLN A 240 -18.08 9.28 -5.39
C GLN A 240 -19.33 9.63 -4.59
N GLY A 241 -19.19 10.45 -3.55
CA GLY A 241 -20.30 10.87 -2.69
C GLY A 241 -21.05 9.69 -2.07
N ASP A 242 -22.39 9.72 -2.12
CA ASP A 242 -23.24 8.67 -1.55
C ASP A 242 -23.03 7.31 -2.23
N LEU A 243 -22.83 7.31 -3.56
CA LEU A 243 -22.53 6.09 -4.30
C LEU A 243 -21.18 5.50 -3.85
N GLY A 244 -20.17 6.34 -3.61
CA GLY A 244 -18.88 5.93 -3.07
C GLY A 244 -19.01 5.34 -1.66
N ALA A 245 -19.82 5.95 -0.80
CA ALA A 245 -20.11 5.44 0.53
C ALA A 245 -20.81 4.06 0.47
N ALA A 246 -21.80 3.91 -0.41
CA ALA A 246 -22.47 2.63 -0.66
C ALA A 246 -21.49 1.57 -1.19
N GLY A 247 -20.56 1.96 -2.09
CA GLY A 247 -19.53 1.09 -2.63
C GLY A 247 -18.57 0.55 -1.56
N ILE A 248 -18.18 1.36 -0.58
CA ILE A 248 -17.38 0.91 0.57
C ILE A 248 -18.14 -0.13 1.40
N GLN A 249 -19.41 0.11 1.69
CA GLN A 249 -20.24 -0.84 2.45
C GLN A 249 -20.46 -2.16 1.67
N PHE A 250 -20.67 -2.06 0.36
CA PHE A 250 -20.75 -3.23 -0.52
C PHE A 250 -19.46 -4.05 -0.47
N THR A 251 -18.30 -3.41 -0.72
CA THR A 251 -16.99 -4.06 -0.65
C THR A 251 -16.77 -4.72 0.70
N LYS A 252 -17.06 -4.01 1.81
CA LYS A 252 -16.94 -4.56 3.16
C LYS A 252 -17.75 -5.85 3.31
N SER A 253 -19.04 -5.78 3.01
CA SER A 253 -19.95 -6.93 3.16
C SER A 253 -19.58 -8.10 2.24
N PHE A 254 -19.01 -7.81 1.07
CA PHE A 254 -18.56 -8.82 0.12
C PHE A 254 -17.28 -9.52 0.61
N ILE A 255 -16.27 -8.75 1.03
CA ILE A 255 -14.97 -9.27 1.45
C ILE A 255 -15.05 -10.01 2.79
N GLU A 256 -15.86 -9.54 3.73
CA GLU A 256 -16.06 -10.21 5.04
C GLU A 256 -16.55 -11.66 4.91
N LYS A 257 -17.18 -12.04 3.81
CA LYS A 257 -17.58 -13.44 3.55
C LYS A 257 -16.40 -14.40 3.42
N TYR A 258 -15.23 -13.90 3.10
CA TYR A 258 -14.01 -14.68 2.94
C TYR A 258 -13.07 -14.59 4.16
N MET A 259 -13.38 -13.73 5.13
CA MET A 259 -12.58 -13.56 6.35
C MET A 259 -13.06 -14.56 7.42
N LEU A 260 -12.34 -15.70 7.51
CA LEU A 260 -12.64 -16.82 8.43
C LEU A 260 -11.95 -16.65 9.79
#